data_c830ac45b46a3f8e53ab6bc18e884313
#
_entry.id   c830ac45b46a3f8e53ab6bc18e884313
#
_cell.length_a   1.000
_cell.length_b   1.000
_cell.length_c   1.000
_cell.angle_alpha   90.00
_cell.angle_beta   90.00
_cell.angle_gamma   90.00
#
_symmetry.space_group_name_H-M   'P 1'
#
loop_
_entity.id
_entity.type
_entity.pdbx_description
1 polymer ?
#
loop_
_entity_poly.entity_id
_entity_poly.type
_entity_poly.pdbx_seq_one_letter_code
_entity_poly.pdbx_strand_id
1 'polypeptide(L)'
;DSPVSVLLALQAGTLSQANFFAQASDNGVDPQAALGNPALLAGKQWKLDDGTAADKTKHLTKFNPIPAIKGYETVSVQITLPNAAKLAAFTAAQGGTFVPPTSGWPTTIAMHGLGGGKEMALAYAGTYAAAGVATIAIDMPLHGARSFDLDKDGTYEISATAPAFGPVVGTPDAFTNGNPLVFVNIASTLTVRDNFRQATLDHLGLRLLLTGMAQQRAAENQPQVFDVSKISAQGLSLGGIVGTTFSTYASTGLVNPMTGDALPNAYAINAASLVAPAGGLAGAFAGSAAFGPQLFANVTASSTFAALVTAANIAGYEEGSAEYAALVQAVYAEFIPTFAFAVQTAVDSADPINHGEKLAATGLPVHLVEIVGDGAGNLGDQTLPNSVEGFPLSGTEPLIASLALGCVDTTTPGSGAVRFSKGHHSSIVSPGEVDGVTDGMAAAATVEIQSQVAGFAKSTGLGQATIVVTNSDVIQSCN
;
A
#
# COMPACT_ATOMS: atom_id res chain seq x y z
N ASP A 1 8.91 -15.90 -17.03
CA ASP A 1 8.08 -15.20 -18.05
C ASP A 1 6.63 -15.15 -17.58
N SER A 2 5.88 -14.16 -18.04
CA SER A 2 4.46 -14.04 -17.78
C SER A 2 3.67 -15.12 -18.55
N PRO A 3 2.72 -15.83 -17.92
CA PRO A 3 1.82 -16.75 -18.63
C PRO A 3 1.15 -16.13 -19.85
N VAL A 4 0.74 -14.86 -19.74
CA VAL A 4 0.09 -14.13 -20.83
C VAL A 4 1.02 -13.97 -22.03
N SER A 5 2.30 -13.67 -21.83
CA SER A 5 3.27 -13.52 -22.91
C SER A 5 3.51 -14.83 -23.66
N VAL A 6 3.53 -15.96 -22.93
CA VAL A 6 3.66 -17.29 -23.53
C VAL A 6 2.42 -17.63 -24.38
N LEU A 7 1.22 -17.37 -23.85
CA LEU A 7 -0.04 -17.61 -24.59
C LEU A 7 -0.15 -16.71 -25.82
N LEU A 8 0.20 -15.42 -25.71
CA LEU A 8 0.22 -14.53 -26.85
C LEU A 8 1.24 -14.95 -27.91
N ALA A 9 2.41 -15.47 -27.50
CA ALA A 9 3.42 -15.99 -28.41
C ALA A 9 2.93 -17.24 -29.15
N LEU A 10 2.22 -18.13 -28.47
CA LEU A 10 1.57 -19.29 -29.08
C LEU A 10 0.50 -18.86 -30.07
N GLN A 11 -0.37 -17.93 -29.68
CA GLN A 11 -1.44 -17.40 -30.54
C GLN A 11 -0.88 -16.68 -31.78
N ALA A 12 0.22 -15.94 -31.62
CA ALA A 12 0.89 -15.24 -32.70
C ALA A 12 1.74 -16.18 -33.60
N GLY A 13 1.95 -17.42 -33.20
CA GLY A 13 2.82 -18.37 -33.89
C GLY A 13 4.32 -18.05 -33.78
N THR A 14 4.72 -17.14 -32.91
CA THR A 14 6.15 -16.84 -32.63
C THR A 14 6.80 -17.83 -31.69
N LEU A 15 5.99 -18.61 -30.97
CA LEU A 15 6.36 -19.83 -30.27
C LEU A 15 5.51 -20.98 -30.87
N SER A 16 6.15 -21.86 -31.61
CA SER A 16 5.46 -23.01 -32.19
C SER A 16 5.01 -23.99 -31.09
N GLN A 17 3.93 -24.71 -31.35
CA GLN A 17 3.41 -25.71 -30.43
C GLN A 17 4.45 -26.80 -30.12
N ALA A 18 5.26 -27.21 -31.12
CA ALA A 18 6.32 -28.19 -30.95
C ALA A 18 7.39 -27.71 -29.95
N ASN A 19 7.85 -26.48 -30.10
CA ASN A 19 8.81 -25.88 -29.18
C ASN A 19 8.21 -25.61 -27.79
N PHE A 20 6.95 -25.22 -27.72
CA PHE A 20 6.25 -25.10 -26.45
C PHE A 20 6.21 -26.44 -25.71
N PHE A 21 5.87 -27.53 -26.37
CA PHE A 21 5.81 -28.87 -25.75
C PHE A 21 7.19 -29.36 -25.29
N ALA A 22 8.24 -29.12 -26.09
CA ALA A 22 9.60 -29.45 -25.71
C ALA A 22 10.02 -28.65 -24.46
N GLN A 23 9.81 -27.35 -24.47
CA GLN A 23 10.15 -26.48 -23.32
C GLN A 23 9.29 -26.78 -22.08
N ALA A 24 8.02 -27.19 -22.25
CA ALA A 24 7.18 -27.61 -21.13
C ALA A 24 7.77 -28.83 -20.43
N SER A 25 8.24 -29.81 -21.19
CA SER A 25 8.93 -30.98 -20.65
C SER A 25 10.17 -30.58 -19.87
N ASP A 26 11.04 -29.72 -20.44
CA ASP A 26 12.26 -29.23 -19.79
C ASP A 26 11.97 -28.43 -18.53
N ASN A 27 10.85 -27.72 -18.51
CA ASN A 27 10.37 -26.95 -17.36
C ASN A 27 9.61 -27.79 -16.32
N GLY A 28 9.41 -29.10 -16.56
CA GLY A 28 8.63 -29.99 -15.70
C GLY A 28 7.13 -29.64 -15.65
N VAL A 29 6.59 -29.14 -16.76
CA VAL A 29 5.18 -28.73 -16.88
C VAL A 29 4.48 -29.63 -17.87
N ASP A 30 3.30 -30.16 -17.50
CA ASP A 30 2.43 -30.81 -18.46
C ASP A 30 1.84 -29.76 -19.43
N PRO A 31 2.16 -29.84 -20.74
CA PRO A 31 1.74 -28.83 -21.69
C PRO A 31 0.22 -28.79 -21.91
N GLN A 32 -0.47 -29.92 -21.78
CA GLN A 32 -1.93 -29.95 -21.92
C GLN A 32 -2.62 -29.34 -20.70
N ALA A 33 -2.13 -29.65 -19.49
CA ALA A 33 -2.61 -29.04 -18.28
C ALA A 33 -2.34 -27.50 -18.25
N ALA A 34 -1.20 -27.08 -18.80
CA ALA A 34 -0.83 -25.65 -18.85
C ALA A 34 -1.70 -24.82 -19.82
N LEU A 35 -2.19 -25.44 -20.91
CA LEU A 35 -3.16 -24.78 -21.81
C LEU A 35 -4.52 -24.58 -21.13
N GLY A 36 -4.92 -25.51 -20.26
CA GLY A 36 -6.14 -25.40 -19.44
C GLY A 36 -5.98 -24.55 -18.17
N ASN A 37 -4.75 -24.43 -17.66
CA ASN A 37 -4.42 -23.63 -16.48
C ASN A 37 -3.10 -22.86 -16.71
N PRO A 38 -3.17 -21.65 -17.29
CA PRO A 38 -1.99 -20.85 -17.61
C PRO A 38 -1.09 -20.52 -16.42
N ALA A 39 -1.59 -20.61 -15.19
CA ALA A 39 -0.78 -20.36 -13.99
C ALA A 39 0.42 -21.33 -13.89
N LEU A 40 0.32 -22.52 -14.47
CA LEU A 40 1.42 -23.50 -14.53
C LEU A 40 2.62 -23.02 -15.36
N LEU A 41 2.43 -22.04 -16.24
CA LEU A 41 3.50 -21.42 -17.03
C LEU A 41 4.33 -20.40 -16.23
N ALA A 42 3.79 -19.93 -15.10
CA ALA A 42 4.43 -18.91 -14.29
C ALA A 42 5.77 -19.38 -13.69
N GLY A 43 6.70 -18.45 -13.52
CA GLY A 43 7.99 -18.73 -12.89
C GLY A 43 8.96 -19.58 -13.73
N LYS A 44 8.61 -19.92 -14.96
CA LYS A 44 9.44 -20.67 -15.91
C LYS A 44 10.00 -19.75 -16.97
N GLN A 45 11.11 -20.16 -17.60
CA GLN A 45 11.66 -19.48 -18.77
C GLN A 45 11.13 -20.11 -20.06
N TRP A 46 10.68 -19.25 -20.95
CA TRP A 46 10.15 -19.65 -22.26
C TRP A 46 10.86 -18.87 -23.37
N LYS A 47 11.20 -19.53 -24.45
CA LYS A 47 11.86 -18.92 -25.59
C LYS A 47 10.97 -19.01 -26.82
N LEU A 48 10.98 -17.96 -27.60
CA LEU A 48 10.39 -17.98 -28.95
C LEU A 48 11.20 -18.89 -29.89
N ASP A 49 10.65 -19.18 -31.05
CA ASP A 49 11.31 -20.05 -32.03
C ASP A 49 12.65 -19.49 -32.55
N ASP A 50 12.84 -18.18 -32.43
CA ASP A 50 14.11 -17.51 -32.74
C ASP A 50 15.14 -17.57 -31.60
N GLY A 51 14.84 -18.26 -30.50
CA GLY A 51 15.66 -18.39 -29.32
C GLY A 51 15.63 -17.21 -28.37
N THR A 52 14.90 -16.15 -28.68
CA THR A 52 14.71 -14.99 -27.76
C THR A 52 13.71 -15.31 -26.66
N ALA A 53 13.79 -14.61 -25.51
CA ALA A 53 12.84 -14.80 -24.42
C ALA A 53 11.41 -14.45 -24.88
N ALA A 54 10.41 -15.25 -24.48
CA ALA A 54 9.01 -15.03 -24.77
C ALA A 54 8.52 -13.67 -24.26
N ASP A 55 9.12 -13.18 -23.17
CA ASP A 55 8.88 -11.83 -22.68
C ASP A 55 10.19 -11.13 -22.32
N LYS A 56 10.65 -10.27 -23.22
CA LYS A 56 11.85 -9.43 -22.99
C LYS A 56 11.59 -8.26 -22.05
N THR A 57 10.33 -7.94 -21.78
CA THR A 57 9.96 -6.68 -21.13
C THR A 57 9.29 -6.84 -19.78
N LYS A 58 8.76 -8.04 -19.47
CA LYS A 58 8.00 -8.34 -18.25
C LYS A 58 8.59 -9.49 -17.45
N HIS A 59 9.92 -9.51 -17.32
CA HIS A 59 10.61 -10.52 -16.54
C HIS A 59 10.36 -10.31 -15.03
N LEU A 60 9.53 -11.15 -14.43
CA LEU A 60 9.37 -11.26 -12.99
C LEU A 60 10.42 -12.24 -12.46
N THR A 61 11.57 -11.75 -12.00
CA THR A 61 12.57 -12.57 -11.32
C THR A 61 13.09 -11.87 -10.07
N LYS A 62 13.54 -12.65 -9.08
CA LYS A 62 14.21 -12.11 -7.89
C LYS A 62 15.52 -11.37 -8.23
N PHE A 63 16.06 -11.59 -9.41
CA PHE A 63 17.33 -11.00 -9.89
C PHE A 63 17.13 -9.74 -10.72
N ASN A 64 15.89 -9.29 -10.95
CA ASN A 64 15.61 -8.04 -11.66
C ASN A 64 15.10 -6.98 -10.66
N PRO A 65 16.00 -6.36 -9.87
CA PRO A 65 15.60 -5.47 -8.78
C PRO A 65 15.20 -4.08 -9.25
N ILE A 66 15.62 -3.66 -10.45
CA ILE A 66 15.44 -2.30 -10.94
C ILE A 66 14.28 -2.25 -11.94
N PRO A 67 13.17 -1.57 -11.61
CA PRO A 67 12.08 -1.38 -12.57
C PRO A 67 12.52 -0.42 -13.69
N ALA A 68 12.00 -0.67 -14.90
CA ALA A 68 12.17 0.20 -16.03
C ALA A 68 10.80 0.61 -16.58
N ILE A 69 10.70 1.84 -17.09
CA ILE A 69 9.48 2.33 -17.75
C ILE A 69 9.23 1.48 -19.00
N LYS A 70 8.06 0.86 -19.10
CA LYS A 70 7.63 0.03 -20.21
C LYS A 70 6.57 0.70 -21.08
N GLY A 71 5.86 1.67 -20.55
CA GLY A 71 4.78 2.39 -21.23
C GLY A 71 4.15 3.41 -20.30
N TYR A 72 3.10 4.03 -20.81
CA TYR A 72 2.31 5.02 -20.10
C TYR A 72 0.85 4.58 -20.08
N GLU A 73 0.19 4.82 -18.97
CA GLU A 73 -1.23 4.56 -18.78
C GLU A 73 -1.93 5.85 -18.35
N THR A 74 -3.14 6.08 -18.87
CA THR A 74 -4.00 7.16 -18.37
C THR A 74 -4.78 6.65 -17.17
N VAL A 75 -4.60 7.30 -16.03
CA VAL A 75 -5.29 6.96 -14.79
C VAL A 75 -6.24 8.08 -14.39
N SER A 76 -7.39 7.71 -13.81
CA SER A 76 -8.31 8.68 -13.23
C SER A 76 -7.77 9.20 -11.90
N VAL A 77 -8.06 10.47 -11.60
CA VAL A 77 -7.57 11.19 -10.43
C VAL A 77 -8.74 11.74 -9.63
N GLN A 78 -8.74 11.54 -8.31
CA GLN A 78 -9.63 12.21 -7.38
C GLN A 78 -8.94 13.47 -6.85
N ILE A 79 -9.57 14.64 -7.01
CA ILE A 79 -9.03 15.92 -6.50
C ILE A 79 -10.07 16.58 -5.63
N THR A 80 -9.66 17.06 -4.46
CA THR A 80 -10.46 17.94 -3.60
C THR A 80 -9.68 19.24 -3.36
N LEU A 81 -10.31 20.38 -3.66
CA LEU A 81 -9.70 21.69 -3.47
C LEU A 81 -10.37 22.44 -2.31
N PRO A 82 -9.60 23.23 -1.53
CA PRO A 82 -10.17 24.16 -0.58
C PRO A 82 -11.08 25.19 -1.26
N ASN A 83 -12.17 25.55 -0.59
CA ASN A 83 -13.05 26.61 -1.06
C ASN A 83 -12.64 27.95 -0.43
N ALA A 84 -12.03 28.82 -1.22
CA ALA A 84 -11.52 30.10 -0.76
C ALA A 84 -12.58 30.99 -0.09
N ALA A 85 -13.83 31.01 -0.62
CA ALA A 85 -14.90 31.80 -0.05
C ALA A 85 -15.35 31.28 1.33
N LYS A 86 -15.45 29.95 1.49
CA LYS A 86 -15.76 29.32 2.78
C LYS A 86 -14.64 29.54 3.79
N LEU A 87 -13.39 29.43 3.39
CA LEU A 87 -12.24 29.72 4.27
C LEU A 87 -12.20 31.19 4.69
N ALA A 88 -12.47 32.12 3.77
CA ALA A 88 -12.56 33.54 4.08
C ALA A 88 -13.68 33.83 5.09
N ALA A 89 -14.88 33.28 4.88
CA ALA A 89 -16.02 33.44 5.79
C ALA A 89 -15.72 32.85 7.18
N PHE A 90 -15.13 31.66 7.25
CA PHE A 90 -14.73 31.01 8.50
C PHE A 90 -13.69 31.82 9.27
N THR A 91 -12.66 32.31 8.58
CA THR A 91 -11.61 33.11 9.20
C THR A 91 -12.13 34.45 9.68
N ALA A 92 -13.02 35.10 8.88
CA ALA A 92 -13.65 36.36 9.27
C ALA A 92 -14.55 36.22 10.53
N ALA A 93 -15.26 35.09 10.67
CA ALA A 93 -16.04 34.77 11.85
C ALA A 93 -15.19 34.66 13.14
N GLN A 94 -13.89 34.38 12.99
CA GLN A 94 -12.91 34.34 14.08
C GLN A 94 -12.10 35.64 14.24
N GLY A 95 -12.52 36.71 13.54
CA GLY A 95 -11.87 38.03 13.60
C GLY A 95 -10.57 38.12 12.78
N GLY A 96 -10.28 37.13 11.92
CA GLY A 96 -9.11 37.12 11.06
C GLY A 96 -9.39 37.50 9.61
N THR A 97 -8.35 37.51 8.79
CA THR A 97 -8.42 37.73 7.35
C THR A 97 -7.75 36.56 6.63
N PHE A 98 -8.48 35.95 5.67
CA PHE A 98 -7.94 34.91 4.81
C PHE A 98 -7.60 35.51 3.43
N VAL A 99 -6.38 35.21 2.95
CA VAL A 99 -5.93 35.56 1.62
C VAL A 99 -5.67 34.26 0.85
N PRO A 100 -6.36 34.01 -0.27
CA PRO A 100 -6.08 32.82 -1.10
C PRO A 100 -4.63 32.81 -1.56
N PRO A 101 -3.96 31.65 -1.55
CA PRO A 101 -2.57 31.56 -1.99
C PRO A 101 -2.45 31.79 -3.52
N THR A 102 -1.56 32.67 -3.93
CA THR A 102 -1.31 32.95 -5.36
C THR A 102 -0.44 31.88 -6.03
N SER A 103 0.33 31.12 -5.25
CA SER A 103 1.16 29.99 -5.71
C SER A 103 0.37 28.68 -5.90
N GLY A 104 -0.95 28.70 -5.68
CA GLY A 104 -1.79 27.51 -5.61
C GLY A 104 -1.87 26.92 -4.20
N TRP A 105 -2.64 25.86 -4.03
CA TRP A 105 -2.88 25.23 -2.72
C TRP A 105 -1.74 24.28 -2.34
N PRO A 106 -1.24 24.32 -1.09
CA PRO A 106 -0.51 23.19 -0.52
C PRO A 106 -1.31 21.92 -0.78
N THR A 107 -0.65 20.82 -1.10
CA THR A 107 -1.36 19.64 -1.60
C THR A 107 -0.82 18.36 -0.97
N THR A 108 -1.72 17.46 -0.59
CA THR A 108 -1.38 16.13 -0.09
C THR A 108 -1.71 15.07 -1.13
N ILE A 109 -0.72 14.25 -1.49
CA ILE A 109 -0.91 13.03 -2.27
C ILE A 109 -1.44 11.97 -1.29
N ALA A 110 -2.69 11.52 -1.52
CA ALA A 110 -3.38 10.57 -0.67
C ALA A 110 -3.32 9.18 -1.28
N MET A 111 -2.95 8.18 -0.46
CA MET A 111 -2.77 6.78 -0.84
C MET A 111 -3.74 5.92 -0.05
N HIS A 112 -4.59 5.18 -0.77
CA HIS A 112 -5.66 4.37 -0.17
C HIS A 112 -5.15 3.06 0.43
N GLY A 113 -5.96 2.44 1.29
CA GLY A 113 -5.74 1.10 1.85
C GLY A 113 -6.08 -0.02 0.86
N LEU A 114 -5.65 -1.23 1.20
CA LEU A 114 -5.99 -2.45 0.45
C LEU A 114 -7.52 -2.63 0.42
N GLY A 115 -8.04 -3.01 -0.71
CA GLY A 115 -9.49 -3.18 -0.91
C GLY A 115 -10.26 -1.88 -1.18
N GLY A 116 -9.59 -0.72 -1.19
CA GLY A 116 -10.19 0.57 -1.46
C GLY A 116 -9.98 1.08 -2.88
N GLY A 117 -9.94 2.41 -3.01
CA GLY A 117 -9.67 3.15 -4.22
C GLY A 117 -9.41 4.62 -3.88
N LYS A 118 -9.12 5.43 -4.90
CA LYS A 118 -8.84 6.87 -4.75
C LYS A 118 -9.94 7.65 -4.02
N GLU A 119 -11.18 7.18 -4.09
CA GLU A 119 -12.34 7.80 -3.43
C GLU A 119 -12.29 7.67 -1.90
N MET A 120 -11.48 6.77 -1.32
CA MET A 120 -11.27 6.73 0.14
C MET A 120 -10.78 8.08 0.68
N ALA A 121 -10.05 8.84 -0.12
CA ALA A 121 -9.60 10.18 0.26
C ALA A 121 -10.77 11.13 0.61
N LEU A 122 -11.96 10.92 0.05
CA LEU A 122 -13.14 11.75 0.33
C LEU A 122 -13.56 11.73 1.80
N ALA A 123 -13.26 10.65 2.54
CA ALA A 123 -13.61 10.53 3.95
C ALA A 123 -12.92 11.59 4.83
N TYR A 124 -11.73 12.05 4.44
CA TYR A 124 -10.93 13.02 5.19
C TYR A 124 -10.56 14.29 4.40
N ALA A 125 -10.82 14.32 3.09
CA ALA A 125 -10.48 15.46 2.22
C ALA A 125 -11.16 16.77 2.69
N GLY A 126 -12.33 16.68 3.32
CA GLY A 126 -13.02 17.84 3.92
C GLY A 126 -12.18 18.50 5.03
N THR A 127 -11.54 17.71 5.89
CA THR A 127 -10.67 18.19 6.96
C THR A 127 -9.41 18.86 6.40
N TYR A 128 -8.79 18.27 5.36
CA TYR A 128 -7.68 18.90 4.64
C TYR A 128 -8.11 20.22 3.98
N ALA A 129 -9.26 20.23 3.30
CA ALA A 129 -9.76 21.45 2.66
C ALA A 129 -10.07 22.58 3.66
N ALA A 130 -10.61 22.23 4.86
CA ALA A 130 -10.81 23.17 5.94
C ALA A 130 -9.47 23.70 6.53
N ALA A 131 -8.41 22.89 6.46
CA ALA A 131 -7.06 23.31 6.81
C ALA A 131 -6.38 24.16 5.72
N GLY A 132 -6.99 24.32 4.55
CA GLY A 132 -6.42 25.04 3.40
C GLY A 132 -5.44 24.20 2.57
N VAL A 133 -5.58 22.88 2.60
CA VAL A 133 -4.73 21.92 1.89
C VAL A 133 -5.59 21.15 0.88
N ALA A 134 -5.16 21.06 -0.37
CA ALA A 134 -5.78 20.21 -1.38
C ALA A 134 -5.40 18.76 -1.19
N THR A 135 -6.24 17.82 -1.64
CA THR A 135 -5.89 16.39 -1.72
C THR A 135 -5.96 15.92 -3.16
N ILE A 136 -5.05 15.03 -3.54
CA ILE A 136 -5.02 14.35 -4.83
C ILE A 136 -4.72 12.88 -4.62
N ALA A 137 -5.51 12.00 -5.28
CA ALA A 137 -5.38 10.56 -5.15
C ALA A 137 -5.54 9.86 -6.51
N ILE A 138 -4.85 8.75 -6.68
CA ILE A 138 -5.01 7.80 -7.79
C ILE A 138 -5.27 6.41 -7.25
N ASP A 139 -5.86 5.55 -8.07
CA ASP A 139 -5.97 4.12 -7.74
C ASP A 139 -4.61 3.44 -7.85
N MET A 140 -4.29 2.57 -6.89
CA MET A 140 -3.16 1.64 -7.00
C MET A 140 -3.45 0.55 -8.05
N PRO A 141 -2.44 -0.18 -8.54
CA PRO A 141 -2.66 -1.28 -9.46
C PRO A 141 -3.76 -2.22 -8.98
N LEU A 142 -4.60 -2.69 -9.89
CA LEU A 142 -5.72 -3.60 -9.65
C LEU A 142 -6.86 -3.06 -8.76
N HIS A 143 -6.83 -1.79 -8.37
CA HIS A 143 -7.88 -1.15 -7.58
C HIS A 143 -8.67 -0.13 -8.39
N GLY A 144 -9.94 0.08 -7.98
CA GLY A 144 -10.80 1.10 -8.56
C GLY A 144 -10.89 0.99 -10.09
N ALA A 145 -10.69 2.10 -10.77
CA ALA A 145 -10.71 2.17 -12.23
C ALA A 145 -9.53 1.45 -12.93
N ARG A 146 -8.57 0.91 -12.16
CA ARG A 146 -7.45 0.10 -12.68
C ARG A 146 -7.69 -1.40 -12.52
N SER A 147 -8.91 -1.80 -12.19
CA SER A 147 -9.39 -3.18 -12.25
C SER A 147 -9.62 -3.61 -13.71
N PHE A 148 -9.73 -4.91 -13.96
CA PHE A 148 -9.96 -5.43 -15.29
C PHE A 148 -11.41 -5.90 -15.44
N ASP A 149 -12.12 -5.30 -16.39
CA ASP A 149 -13.39 -5.69 -16.93
C ASP A 149 -13.10 -6.34 -18.29
N LEU A 150 -13.02 -7.66 -18.31
CA LEU A 150 -12.49 -8.42 -19.45
C LEU A 150 -13.54 -8.62 -20.55
N ASP A 151 -14.80 -8.74 -20.19
CA ASP A 151 -15.91 -8.93 -21.11
C ASP A 151 -16.71 -7.64 -21.38
N LYS A 152 -16.38 -6.55 -20.68
CA LYS A 152 -16.95 -5.19 -20.82
C LYS A 152 -18.43 -5.10 -20.47
N ASP A 153 -18.85 -5.88 -19.49
CA ASP A 153 -20.21 -5.84 -18.97
C ASP A 153 -20.42 -4.81 -17.84
N GLY A 154 -19.32 -4.17 -17.37
CA GLY A 154 -19.30 -3.21 -16.27
C GLY A 154 -19.03 -3.82 -14.90
N THR A 155 -18.76 -5.13 -14.84
CA THR A 155 -18.33 -5.86 -13.66
C THR A 155 -16.85 -6.23 -13.82
N TYR A 156 -16.04 -5.98 -12.78
CA TYR A 156 -14.63 -6.31 -12.84
C TYR A 156 -14.37 -7.78 -12.45
N GLU A 157 -13.82 -8.60 -13.36
CA GLU A 157 -13.42 -9.98 -13.07
C GLU A 157 -12.15 -10.03 -12.24
N ILE A 158 -11.27 -9.04 -12.39
CA ILE A 158 -10.03 -8.96 -11.62
C ILE A 158 -9.96 -7.59 -10.95
N SER A 159 -10.22 -7.56 -9.67
CA SER A 159 -10.17 -6.34 -8.84
C SER A 159 -9.65 -6.65 -7.45
N ALA A 160 -8.75 -5.81 -6.96
CA ALA A 160 -8.36 -5.79 -5.55
C ALA A 160 -9.31 -4.94 -4.69
N THR A 161 -10.21 -4.16 -5.30
CA THR A 161 -11.21 -3.38 -4.57
C THR A 161 -12.27 -4.30 -3.98
N ALA A 162 -12.50 -4.19 -2.67
CA ALA A 162 -13.47 -5.02 -1.98
C ALA A 162 -14.92 -4.65 -2.40
N PRO A 163 -15.85 -5.64 -2.46
CA PRO A 163 -17.24 -5.38 -2.84
C PRO A 163 -17.93 -4.28 -2.02
N ALA A 164 -17.63 -4.21 -0.73
CA ALA A 164 -18.18 -3.19 0.17
C ALA A 164 -17.80 -1.75 -0.21
N PHE A 165 -16.79 -1.56 -1.06
CA PHE A 165 -16.37 -0.25 -1.53
C PHE A 165 -17.16 0.25 -2.76
N GLY A 166 -17.87 -0.63 -3.46
CA GLY A 166 -18.68 -0.26 -4.63
C GLY A 166 -19.63 0.92 -4.39
N PRO A 167 -20.41 0.97 -3.29
CA PRO A 167 -21.26 2.11 -2.97
C PRO A 167 -20.52 3.44 -2.78
N VAL A 168 -19.26 3.41 -2.36
CA VAL A 168 -18.43 4.62 -2.17
C VAL A 168 -18.06 5.24 -3.51
N VAL A 169 -17.77 4.42 -4.52
CA VAL A 169 -17.44 4.88 -5.88
C VAL A 169 -18.68 5.10 -6.76
N GLY A 170 -19.87 4.82 -6.25
CA GLY A 170 -21.14 5.01 -6.98
C GLY A 170 -21.47 3.93 -8.02
N THR A 171 -20.72 2.82 -8.01
CA THR A 171 -20.94 1.65 -8.90
C THR A 171 -21.01 0.36 -8.07
N PRO A 172 -22.12 0.12 -7.33
CA PRO A 172 -22.21 -0.94 -6.33
C PRO A 172 -21.86 -2.33 -6.86
N ASP A 173 -22.31 -2.65 -8.08
CA ASP A 173 -22.17 -4.00 -8.66
C ASP A 173 -20.82 -4.22 -9.38
N ALA A 174 -20.09 -3.16 -9.70
CA ALA A 174 -18.84 -3.28 -10.46
C ALA A 174 -17.75 -4.11 -9.75
N PHE A 175 -17.76 -4.16 -8.41
CA PHE A 175 -16.76 -4.83 -7.59
C PHE A 175 -17.28 -6.10 -6.89
N THR A 176 -18.36 -6.73 -7.36
CA THR A 176 -18.92 -7.95 -6.74
C THR A 176 -17.94 -9.10 -6.68
N ASN A 177 -17.02 -9.19 -7.64
CA ASN A 177 -15.94 -10.20 -7.69
C ASN A 177 -14.64 -9.71 -7.03
N GLY A 178 -14.65 -8.53 -6.39
CA GLY A 178 -13.46 -7.92 -5.83
C GLY A 178 -12.83 -8.76 -4.72
N ASN A 179 -11.51 -8.96 -4.82
CA ASN A 179 -10.72 -9.74 -3.88
C ASN A 179 -9.37 -9.06 -3.62
N PRO A 180 -9.15 -8.45 -2.45
CA PRO A 180 -7.87 -7.82 -2.10
C PRO A 180 -6.65 -8.72 -2.29
N LEU A 181 -6.81 -10.05 -2.21
CA LEU A 181 -5.72 -11.01 -2.41
C LEU A 181 -5.22 -11.09 -3.86
N VAL A 182 -5.87 -10.46 -4.84
CA VAL A 182 -5.27 -10.37 -6.19
C VAL A 182 -4.10 -9.38 -6.21
N PHE A 183 -4.08 -8.38 -5.32
CA PHE A 183 -2.94 -7.48 -5.14
C PHE A 183 -1.85 -8.12 -4.26
N VAL A 184 -2.25 -8.75 -3.14
CA VAL A 184 -1.36 -9.50 -2.22
C VAL A 184 -1.46 -10.99 -2.58
N ASN A 185 -0.99 -11.37 -3.75
CA ASN A 185 -1.13 -12.72 -4.30
C ASN A 185 -0.17 -13.69 -3.61
N ILE A 186 -0.68 -14.46 -2.63
CA ILE A 186 0.09 -15.46 -1.86
C ILE A 186 0.72 -16.53 -2.76
N ALA A 187 0.07 -16.87 -3.88
CA ALA A 187 0.59 -17.86 -4.84
C ALA A 187 1.74 -17.30 -5.71
N SER A 188 1.94 -15.97 -5.72
CA SER A 188 2.96 -15.32 -6.54
C SER A 188 3.59 -14.13 -5.81
N THR A 189 4.54 -14.40 -4.94
CA THR A 189 5.22 -13.40 -4.11
C THR A 189 5.99 -12.34 -4.92
N LEU A 190 6.48 -12.70 -6.11
CA LEU A 190 7.10 -11.73 -7.02
C LEU A 190 6.06 -10.76 -7.61
N THR A 191 4.83 -11.22 -7.84
CA THR A 191 3.73 -10.32 -8.22
C THR A 191 3.40 -9.35 -7.08
N VAL A 192 3.37 -9.83 -5.83
CA VAL A 192 3.20 -8.97 -4.65
C VAL A 192 4.25 -7.88 -4.63
N ARG A 193 5.53 -8.25 -4.70
CA ARG A 193 6.65 -7.29 -4.76
C ARG A 193 6.42 -6.23 -5.83
N ASP A 194 6.08 -6.66 -7.03
CA ASP A 194 6.01 -5.77 -8.18
C ASP A 194 4.73 -4.91 -8.17
N ASN A 195 3.64 -5.37 -7.57
CA ASN A 195 2.46 -4.54 -7.31
C ASN A 195 2.79 -3.37 -6.35
N PHE A 196 3.51 -3.63 -5.26
CA PHE A 196 3.97 -2.58 -4.34
C PHE A 196 4.94 -1.60 -5.03
N ARG A 197 5.87 -2.12 -5.83
CA ARG A 197 6.82 -1.30 -6.58
C ARG A 197 6.12 -0.44 -7.64
N GLN A 198 5.16 -1.01 -8.36
CA GLN A 198 4.35 -0.28 -9.34
C GLN A 198 3.55 0.83 -8.64
N ALA A 199 2.89 0.54 -7.51
CA ALA A 199 2.17 1.55 -6.74
C ALA A 199 3.10 2.71 -6.32
N THR A 200 4.31 2.40 -5.85
CA THR A 200 5.32 3.42 -5.49
C THR A 200 5.70 4.28 -6.70
N LEU A 201 5.97 3.65 -7.86
CA LEU A 201 6.36 4.35 -9.09
C LEU A 201 5.24 5.23 -9.64
N ASP A 202 3.98 4.77 -9.57
CA ASP A 202 2.83 5.53 -10.04
C ASP A 202 2.65 6.82 -9.22
N HIS A 203 2.86 6.77 -7.91
CA HIS A 203 2.79 7.96 -7.05
C HIS A 203 4.00 8.90 -7.28
N LEU A 204 5.18 8.37 -7.59
CA LEU A 204 6.30 9.20 -8.07
C LEU A 204 5.96 9.86 -9.41
N GLY A 205 5.32 9.12 -10.31
CA GLY A 205 4.80 9.66 -11.58
C GLY A 205 3.77 10.77 -11.37
N LEU A 206 2.82 10.58 -10.45
CA LEU A 206 1.86 11.61 -10.06
C LEU A 206 2.55 12.85 -9.50
N ARG A 207 3.56 12.68 -8.63
CA ARG A 207 4.32 13.80 -8.08
C ARG A 207 5.06 14.58 -9.18
N LEU A 208 5.68 13.88 -10.12
CA LEU A 208 6.34 14.48 -11.27
C LEU A 208 5.35 15.23 -12.17
N LEU A 209 4.17 14.65 -12.42
CA LEU A 209 3.09 15.27 -13.18
C LEU A 209 2.68 16.63 -12.59
N LEU A 210 2.53 16.73 -11.26
CA LEU A 210 2.21 18.00 -10.59
C LEU A 210 3.27 19.06 -10.89
N THR A 211 4.56 18.70 -10.89
CA THR A 211 5.66 19.61 -11.27
C THR A 211 5.53 20.06 -12.72
N GLY A 212 5.29 19.12 -13.65
CA GLY A 212 5.11 19.42 -15.08
C GLY A 212 3.90 20.32 -15.34
N MET A 213 2.77 20.05 -14.67
CA MET A 213 1.57 20.90 -14.76
C MET A 213 1.84 22.33 -14.26
N ALA A 214 2.56 22.51 -13.17
CA ALA A 214 2.90 23.84 -12.67
C ALA A 214 3.81 24.60 -13.64
N GLN A 215 4.79 23.92 -14.24
CA GLN A 215 5.67 24.51 -15.26
C GLN A 215 4.89 24.92 -16.52
N GLN A 216 3.99 24.07 -17.01
CA GLN A 216 3.14 24.37 -18.16
C GLN A 216 2.26 25.60 -17.88
N ARG A 217 1.55 25.62 -16.73
CA ARG A 217 0.69 26.75 -16.36
C ARG A 217 1.49 28.06 -16.23
N ALA A 218 2.70 27.99 -15.68
CA ALA A 218 3.60 29.14 -15.62
C ALA A 218 4.00 29.64 -17.01
N ALA A 219 4.34 28.75 -17.94
CA ALA A 219 4.68 29.09 -19.32
C ALA A 219 3.50 29.71 -20.08
N GLU A 220 2.27 29.30 -19.75
CA GLU A 220 1.02 29.83 -20.31
C GLU A 220 0.48 31.06 -19.55
N ASN A 221 1.19 31.58 -18.56
CA ASN A 221 0.74 32.66 -17.66
C ASN A 221 -0.62 32.39 -16.98
N GLN A 222 -0.91 31.13 -16.68
CA GLN A 222 -2.13 30.72 -15.98
C GLN A 222 -1.92 30.66 -14.46
N PRO A 223 -2.97 30.94 -13.66
CA PRO A 223 -2.90 30.80 -12.20
C PRO A 223 -2.55 29.36 -11.78
N GLN A 224 -1.70 29.21 -10.76
CA GLN A 224 -1.38 27.90 -10.21
C GLN A 224 -2.57 27.32 -9.44
N VAL A 225 -2.80 26.02 -9.59
CA VAL A 225 -3.80 25.27 -8.82
C VAL A 225 -3.16 24.66 -7.57
N PHE A 226 -1.98 24.06 -7.75
CA PHE A 226 -1.22 23.40 -6.70
C PHE A 226 0.12 24.11 -6.47
N ASP A 227 0.45 24.31 -5.20
CA ASP A 227 1.79 24.80 -4.83
C ASP A 227 2.74 23.61 -4.77
N VAL A 228 3.47 23.37 -5.87
CA VAL A 228 4.39 22.22 -5.99
C VAL A 228 5.62 22.30 -5.09
N SER A 229 5.83 23.43 -4.43
CA SER A 229 6.84 23.58 -3.38
C SER A 229 6.35 23.11 -2.00
N LYS A 230 5.04 22.78 -1.88
CA LYS A 230 4.36 22.41 -0.63
C LYS A 230 3.52 21.15 -0.84
N ILE A 231 4.20 20.07 -1.19
CA ILE A 231 3.57 18.76 -1.39
C ILE A 231 3.87 17.87 -0.17
N SER A 232 2.84 17.27 0.40
CA SER A 232 2.94 16.22 1.41
C SER A 232 2.36 14.90 0.90
N ALA A 233 2.64 13.82 1.62
CA ALA A 233 2.05 12.51 1.39
C ALA A 233 1.19 12.10 2.59
N GLN A 234 0.13 11.33 2.35
CA GLN A 234 -0.64 10.66 3.39
C GLN A 234 -1.04 9.27 2.89
N GLY A 235 -0.85 8.24 3.70
CA GLY A 235 -1.25 6.89 3.35
C GLY A 235 -1.91 6.16 4.51
N LEU A 236 -2.95 5.38 4.22
CA LEU A 236 -3.61 4.49 5.17
C LEU A 236 -3.24 3.03 4.84
N SER A 237 -2.83 2.23 5.85
CA SER A 237 -2.64 0.78 5.68
C SER A 237 -1.68 0.47 4.53
N LEU A 238 -2.12 -0.22 3.47
CA LEU A 238 -1.37 -0.38 2.22
C LEU A 238 -0.79 0.96 1.73
N GLY A 239 -1.59 2.04 1.82
CA GLY A 239 -1.13 3.38 1.48
C GLY A 239 -0.02 3.89 2.39
N GLY A 240 0.01 3.49 3.66
CA GLY A 240 1.10 3.79 4.58
C GLY A 240 2.38 2.99 4.26
N ILE A 241 2.21 1.73 3.85
CA ILE A 241 3.30 0.87 3.36
C ILE A 241 3.94 1.48 2.09
N VAL A 242 3.12 1.73 1.06
CA VAL A 242 3.56 2.39 -0.19
C VAL A 242 4.04 3.81 0.07
N GLY A 243 3.40 4.53 1.00
CA GLY A 243 3.76 5.89 1.41
C GLY A 243 5.17 5.97 2.00
N THR A 244 5.61 4.95 2.74
CA THR A 244 6.98 4.89 3.26
C THR A 244 8.00 4.77 2.13
N THR A 245 7.81 3.83 1.20
CA THR A 245 8.71 3.65 0.05
C THR A 245 8.66 4.84 -0.90
N PHE A 246 7.47 5.35 -1.20
CA PHE A 246 7.29 6.58 -1.98
C PHE A 246 8.04 7.77 -1.36
N SER A 247 7.84 8.02 -0.07
CA SER A 247 8.49 9.14 0.63
C SER A 247 10.00 9.01 0.65
N THR A 248 10.52 7.78 0.79
CA THR A 248 11.95 7.51 0.71
C THR A 248 12.52 7.92 -0.64
N TYR A 249 11.93 7.46 -1.73
CA TYR A 249 12.43 7.75 -3.07
C TYR A 249 12.15 9.20 -3.50
N ALA A 250 11.02 9.78 -3.12
CA ALA A 250 10.69 11.17 -3.37
C ALA A 250 11.67 12.14 -2.69
N SER A 251 12.19 11.77 -1.50
CA SER A 251 13.07 12.63 -0.70
C SER A 251 14.56 12.30 -0.86
N THR A 252 14.90 11.17 -1.50
CA THR A 252 16.29 10.87 -1.85
C THR A 252 16.73 11.79 -2.98
N GLY A 253 17.83 12.51 -2.81
CA GLY A 253 18.37 13.40 -3.83
C GLY A 253 18.69 12.66 -5.13
N LEU A 254 18.54 13.37 -6.24
CA LEU A 254 18.93 12.89 -7.56
C LEU A 254 20.35 13.29 -7.87
N VAL A 255 21.09 12.39 -8.50
CA VAL A 255 22.44 12.68 -8.98
C VAL A 255 22.56 12.32 -10.46
N ASN A 256 23.37 13.10 -11.19
CA ASN A 256 23.74 12.75 -12.54
C ASN A 256 24.64 11.50 -12.52
N PRO A 257 24.23 10.37 -13.11
CA PRO A 257 25.01 9.13 -13.05
C PRO A 257 26.37 9.21 -13.76
N MET A 258 26.56 10.20 -14.62
CA MET A 258 27.82 10.38 -15.37
C MET A 258 28.82 11.26 -14.62
N THR A 259 28.35 12.28 -13.90
CA THR A 259 29.21 13.28 -13.26
C THR A 259 29.18 13.23 -11.74
N GLY A 260 28.16 12.58 -11.13
CA GLY A 260 27.93 12.57 -9.70
C GLY A 260 27.34 13.89 -9.16
N ASP A 261 27.07 14.87 -10.02
CA ASP A 261 26.53 16.16 -9.59
C ASP A 261 25.08 16.01 -9.11
N ALA A 262 24.71 16.77 -8.08
CA ALA A 262 23.33 16.85 -7.61
C ALA A 262 22.42 17.48 -8.67
N LEU A 263 21.27 16.86 -8.91
CA LEU A 263 20.24 17.36 -9.81
C LEU A 263 19.05 17.90 -9.02
N PRO A 264 18.30 18.89 -9.57
CA PRO A 264 17.04 19.32 -8.96
C PRO A 264 16.06 18.14 -8.80
N ASN A 265 15.52 17.97 -7.61
CA ASN A 265 14.60 16.85 -7.31
C ASN A 265 13.15 17.26 -7.61
N ALA A 266 12.65 16.95 -8.79
CA ALA A 266 11.26 17.20 -9.20
C ALA A 266 10.24 16.31 -8.46
N TYR A 267 10.70 15.28 -7.74
CA TYR A 267 9.87 14.37 -6.94
C TYR A 267 9.75 14.81 -5.47
N ALA A 268 10.52 15.81 -5.02
CA ALA A 268 10.59 16.20 -3.61
C ALA A 268 9.23 16.46 -2.97
N ILE A 269 9.05 15.95 -1.76
CA ILE A 269 7.92 16.24 -0.88
C ILE A 269 8.42 16.87 0.42
N ASN A 270 7.51 17.44 1.21
CA ASN A 270 7.86 18.23 2.40
C ASN A 270 7.57 17.47 3.70
N ALA A 271 6.66 16.52 3.69
CA ALA A 271 6.32 15.68 4.85
C ALA A 271 5.54 14.43 4.42
N ALA A 272 5.47 13.44 5.32
CA ALA A 272 4.63 12.26 5.15
C ALA A 272 3.84 11.95 6.44
N SER A 273 2.55 11.63 6.30
CA SER A 273 1.71 11.03 7.35
C SER A 273 1.40 9.60 6.99
N LEU A 274 1.83 8.65 7.84
CA LEU A 274 1.68 7.21 7.64
C LEU A 274 0.70 6.68 8.69
N VAL A 275 -0.50 6.29 8.26
CA VAL A 275 -1.57 5.86 9.16
C VAL A 275 -1.69 4.35 9.12
N ALA A 276 -1.52 3.70 10.27
CA ALA A 276 -1.60 2.25 10.46
C ALA A 276 -0.77 1.45 9.43
N PRO A 277 0.51 1.79 9.18
CA PRO A 277 1.39 1.00 8.32
C PRO A 277 1.98 -0.18 9.09
N ALA A 278 2.64 -1.10 8.37
CA ALA A 278 3.51 -2.10 8.96
C ALA A 278 4.75 -2.34 8.09
N GLY A 279 5.85 -2.78 8.71
CA GLY A 279 7.01 -3.33 8.04
C GLY A 279 7.12 -4.85 8.25
N GLY A 280 8.09 -5.50 7.58
CA GLY A 280 8.29 -6.95 7.66
C GLY A 280 7.05 -7.70 7.18
N LEU A 281 6.61 -7.39 5.95
CA LEU A 281 5.29 -7.70 5.43
C LEU A 281 4.91 -9.18 5.56
N ALA A 282 5.84 -10.11 5.33
CA ALA A 282 5.55 -11.54 5.39
C ALA A 282 5.10 -11.98 6.80
N GLY A 283 5.81 -11.55 7.84
CA GLY A 283 5.43 -11.83 9.22
C GLY A 283 4.22 -11.01 9.66
N ALA A 284 4.09 -9.76 9.22
CA ALA A 284 2.93 -8.92 9.53
C ALA A 284 1.62 -9.54 9.00
N PHE A 285 1.62 -10.08 7.77
CA PHE A 285 0.46 -10.81 7.23
C PHE A 285 0.22 -12.15 7.94
N ALA A 286 1.29 -12.88 8.29
CA ALA A 286 1.17 -14.14 9.01
C ALA A 286 0.60 -13.97 10.44
N GLY A 287 1.00 -12.89 11.12
CA GLY A 287 0.53 -12.55 12.48
C GLY A 287 -0.77 -11.72 12.51
N SER A 288 -1.33 -11.35 11.36
CA SER A 288 -2.55 -10.56 11.27
C SER A 288 -3.78 -11.37 11.71
N ALA A 289 -4.61 -10.79 12.57
CA ALA A 289 -5.89 -11.40 12.92
C ALA A 289 -6.87 -11.44 11.74
N ALA A 290 -6.79 -10.45 10.83
CA ALA A 290 -7.63 -10.38 9.64
C ALA A 290 -7.11 -11.27 8.49
N PHE A 291 -5.81 -11.28 8.23
CA PHE A 291 -5.23 -12.01 7.09
C PHE A 291 -4.65 -13.37 7.44
N GLY A 292 -4.24 -13.60 8.68
CA GLY A 292 -3.66 -14.87 9.13
C GLY A 292 -4.56 -16.09 8.88
N PRO A 293 -5.87 -16.04 9.18
CA PRO A 293 -6.79 -17.13 8.86
C PRO A 293 -6.89 -17.43 7.37
N GLN A 294 -6.84 -16.40 6.51
CA GLN A 294 -6.86 -16.58 5.05
C GLN A 294 -5.55 -17.19 4.54
N LEU A 295 -4.41 -16.75 5.09
CA LEU A 295 -3.11 -17.35 4.80
C LEU A 295 -3.09 -18.82 5.22
N PHE A 296 -3.55 -19.13 6.42
CA PHE A 296 -3.68 -20.51 6.92
C PHE A 296 -4.51 -21.37 5.95
N ALA A 297 -5.70 -20.92 5.58
CA ALA A 297 -6.58 -21.64 4.67
C ALA A 297 -5.92 -21.89 3.30
N ASN A 298 -5.25 -20.88 2.72
CA ASN A 298 -4.57 -21.02 1.42
C ASN A 298 -3.36 -21.97 1.49
N VAL A 299 -2.55 -21.88 2.55
CA VAL A 299 -1.38 -22.74 2.73
C VAL A 299 -1.81 -24.19 2.94
N THR A 300 -2.79 -24.44 3.81
CA THR A 300 -3.26 -25.79 4.15
C THR A 300 -3.99 -26.46 2.98
N ALA A 301 -4.60 -25.70 2.08
CA ALA A 301 -5.22 -26.24 0.86
C ALA A 301 -4.19 -26.64 -0.22
N SER A 302 -2.91 -26.28 -0.06
CA SER A 302 -1.89 -26.62 -1.07
C SER A 302 -1.47 -28.09 -1.00
N SER A 303 -1.24 -28.70 -2.15
CA SER A 303 -0.75 -30.09 -2.23
C SER A 303 0.61 -30.29 -1.57
N THR A 304 1.47 -29.27 -1.61
CA THR A 304 2.77 -29.29 -0.94
C THR A 304 2.62 -29.39 0.57
N PHE A 305 1.72 -28.60 1.16
CA PHE A 305 1.47 -28.65 2.59
C PHE A 305 0.78 -29.98 2.99
N ALA A 306 -0.18 -30.46 2.21
CA ALA A 306 -0.81 -31.75 2.42
C ALA A 306 0.20 -32.91 2.47
N ALA A 307 1.23 -32.87 1.61
CA ALA A 307 2.34 -33.84 1.64
C ALA A 307 3.16 -33.75 2.94
N LEU A 308 3.39 -32.55 3.49
CA LEU A 308 4.06 -32.38 4.78
C LEU A 308 3.23 -32.97 5.92
N VAL A 309 1.93 -32.71 5.96
CA VAL A 309 1.02 -33.28 6.96
C VAL A 309 0.99 -34.82 6.86
N THR A 310 0.91 -35.36 5.65
CA THR A 310 0.95 -36.82 5.41
C THR A 310 2.26 -37.41 5.94
N ALA A 311 3.40 -36.80 5.67
CA ALA A 311 4.69 -37.24 6.17
C ALA A 311 4.82 -37.17 7.71
N ALA A 312 4.19 -36.17 8.33
CA ALA A 312 4.17 -35.98 9.78
C ALA A 312 3.18 -36.90 10.49
N ASN A 313 2.18 -37.43 9.80
CA ASN A 313 1.12 -38.27 10.36
C ASN A 313 1.56 -39.74 10.59
N ILE A 314 2.64 -39.91 11.35
CA ILE A 314 3.18 -41.24 11.68
C ILE A 314 2.20 -42.04 12.57
N ALA A 315 1.42 -41.35 13.40
CA ALA A 315 0.43 -41.96 14.28
C ALA A 315 -0.80 -42.51 13.54
N GLY A 316 -1.02 -42.11 12.26
CA GLY A 316 -2.15 -42.55 11.45
C GLY A 316 -3.48 -41.93 11.87
N TYR A 317 -3.48 -40.68 12.34
CA TYR A 317 -4.73 -39.98 12.66
C TYR A 317 -5.64 -39.86 11.45
N GLU A 318 -6.93 -40.08 11.63
CA GLU A 318 -7.93 -39.97 10.57
C GLU A 318 -8.21 -38.50 10.23
N GLU A 319 -8.30 -38.19 8.95
CA GLU A 319 -8.68 -36.86 8.47
C GLU A 319 -10.06 -36.48 9.01
N GLY A 320 -10.17 -35.28 9.56
CA GLY A 320 -11.38 -34.78 10.24
C GLY A 320 -11.44 -35.08 11.75
N SER A 321 -10.50 -35.85 12.31
CA SER A 321 -10.39 -36.03 13.75
C SER A 321 -9.77 -34.78 14.43
N ALA A 322 -9.98 -34.62 15.75
CA ALA A 322 -9.37 -33.55 16.51
C ALA A 322 -7.84 -33.66 16.54
N GLU A 323 -7.32 -34.89 16.62
CA GLU A 323 -5.90 -35.21 16.60
C GLU A 323 -5.26 -34.83 15.24
N TYR A 324 -5.95 -35.10 14.12
CA TYR A 324 -5.51 -34.69 12.79
C TYR A 324 -5.51 -33.15 12.66
N ALA A 325 -6.53 -32.48 13.16
CA ALA A 325 -6.59 -31.02 13.15
C ALA A 325 -5.43 -30.40 13.99
N ALA A 326 -5.13 -30.98 15.16
CA ALA A 326 -3.99 -30.56 15.97
C ALA A 326 -2.65 -30.79 15.26
N LEU A 327 -2.50 -31.91 14.54
CA LEU A 327 -1.32 -32.19 13.71
C LEU A 327 -1.15 -31.15 12.61
N VAL A 328 -2.25 -30.79 11.89
CA VAL A 328 -2.22 -29.75 10.85
C VAL A 328 -1.74 -28.41 11.43
N GLN A 329 -2.23 -28.01 12.61
CA GLN A 329 -1.78 -26.79 13.30
C GLN A 329 -0.29 -26.84 13.68
N ALA A 330 0.18 -27.97 14.20
CA ALA A 330 1.58 -28.15 14.57
C ALA A 330 2.51 -28.07 13.34
N VAL A 331 2.15 -28.77 12.24
CA VAL A 331 2.90 -28.72 10.99
C VAL A 331 2.91 -27.29 10.42
N TYR A 332 1.80 -26.57 10.51
CA TYR A 332 1.71 -25.18 10.07
C TYR A 332 2.63 -24.27 10.90
N ALA A 333 2.61 -24.41 12.22
CA ALA A 333 3.44 -23.61 13.11
C ALA A 333 4.95 -23.77 12.82
N GLU A 334 5.39 -24.98 12.44
CA GLU A 334 6.77 -25.23 12.03
C GLU A 334 7.08 -24.75 10.61
N PHE A 335 6.10 -24.82 9.71
CA PHE A 335 6.24 -24.42 8.31
C PHE A 335 6.29 -22.91 8.12
N ILE A 336 5.42 -22.16 8.83
CA ILE A 336 5.18 -20.74 8.54
C ILE A 336 6.42 -19.85 8.66
N PRO A 337 7.37 -20.04 9.61
CA PRO A 337 8.58 -19.21 9.68
C PRO A 337 9.46 -19.36 8.44
N THR A 338 9.62 -20.59 7.93
CA THR A 338 10.43 -20.85 6.72
C THR A 338 9.73 -20.30 5.48
N PHE A 339 8.42 -20.45 5.38
CA PHE A 339 7.63 -19.89 4.29
C PHE A 339 7.69 -18.36 4.30
N ALA A 340 7.47 -17.73 5.45
CA ALA A 340 7.53 -16.28 5.60
C ALA A 340 8.92 -15.73 5.30
N PHE A 341 10.00 -16.42 5.67
CA PHE A 341 11.37 -16.05 5.27
C PHE A 341 11.54 -16.04 3.74
N ALA A 342 11.03 -17.05 3.05
CA ALA A 342 11.08 -17.10 1.58
C ALA A 342 10.25 -15.98 0.94
N VAL A 343 9.05 -15.71 1.46
CA VAL A 343 8.17 -14.60 1.03
C VAL A 343 8.87 -13.27 1.27
N GLN A 344 9.41 -13.04 2.48
CA GLN A 344 10.11 -11.81 2.84
C GLN A 344 11.28 -11.55 1.90
N THR A 345 12.11 -12.57 1.63
CA THR A 345 13.21 -12.46 0.66
C THR A 345 12.74 -11.98 -0.72
N ALA A 346 11.56 -12.40 -1.15
CA ALA A 346 11.00 -11.98 -2.43
C ALA A 346 10.50 -10.53 -2.41
N VAL A 347 9.90 -10.07 -1.30
CA VAL A 347 9.26 -8.74 -1.20
C VAL A 347 10.17 -7.65 -0.61
N ASP A 348 11.33 -8.00 -0.06
CA ASP A 348 12.25 -7.09 0.66
C ASP A 348 12.50 -5.75 -0.05
N SER A 349 12.63 -5.75 -1.38
CA SER A 349 12.89 -4.52 -2.14
C SER A 349 11.68 -3.57 -2.20
N ALA A 350 10.51 -4.02 -1.75
CA ALA A 350 9.28 -3.24 -1.69
C ALA A 350 8.76 -3.06 -0.26
N ASP A 351 9.41 -3.73 0.71
CA ASP A 351 8.99 -3.68 2.11
C ASP A 351 9.49 -2.41 2.81
N PRO A 352 8.60 -1.64 3.45
CA PRO A 352 8.97 -0.40 4.14
C PRO A 352 10.02 -0.58 5.22
N ILE A 353 10.13 -1.75 5.86
CA ILE A 353 11.16 -1.98 6.89
C ILE A 353 12.58 -1.78 6.35
N ASN A 354 12.81 -2.10 5.08
CA ASN A 354 14.10 -1.94 4.42
C ASN A 354 14.34 -0.51 3.88
N HIS A 355 13.36 0.37 4.06
CA HIS A 355 13.42 1.76 3.60
C HIS A 355 13.36 2.77 4.75
N GLY A 356 12.99 2.34 5.96
CA GLY A 356 12.78 3.22 7.11
C GLY A 356 14.01 4.03 7.49
N GLU A 357 15.16 3.38 7.68
CA GLU A 357 16.42 4.07 8.02
C GLU A 357 16.84 5.05 6.93
N LYS A 358 16.64 4.69 5.65
CA LYS A 358 16.95 5.58 4.53
C LYS A 358 16.01 6.79 4.52
N LEU A 359 14.72 6.60 4.83
CA LEU A 359 13.76 7.71 4.94
C LEU A 359 14.13 8.63 6.11
N ALA A 360 14.44 8.07 7.28
CA ALA A 360 14.91 8.83 8.44
C ALA A 360 16.15 9.69 8.10
N ALA A 361 17.12 9.10 7.38
CA ALA A 361 18.33 9.78 6.95
C ALA A 361 18.10 10.95 5.98
N THR A 362 16.96 11.02 5.29
CA THR A 362 16.62 12.17 4.43
C THR A 362 16.26 13.42 5.22
N GLY A 363 15.92 13.29 6.49
CA GLY A 363 15.43 14.39 7.33
C GLY A 363 13.99 14.83 6.97
N LEU A 364 13.27 14.10 6.11
CA LEU A 364 11.86 14.38 5.84
C LEU A 364 11.04 14.25 7.13
N PRO A 365 10.21 15.24 7.49
CA PRO A 365 9.29 15.11 8.61
C PRO A 365 8.28 13.97 8.37
N VAL A 366 8.19 13.05 9.35
CA VAL A 366 7.28 11.90 9.31
C VAL A 366 6.37 11.90 10.54
N HIS A 367 5.07 11.89 10.32
CA HIS A 367 4.03 11.63 11.30
C HIS A 367 3.51 10.21 11.08
N LEU A 368 3.58 9.36 12.11
CA LEU A 368 3.07 8.00 12.05
C LEU A 368 1.96 7.82 13.09
N VAL A 369 0.85 7.23 12.67
CA VAL A 369 -0.27 6.85 13.54
C VAL A 369 -0.26 5.34 13.69
N GLU A 370 -0.25 4.87 14.93
CA GLU A 370 -0.36 3.48 15.32
C GLU A 370 -1.61 3.27 16.17
N ILE A 371 -2.32 2.16 15.99
CA ILE A 371 -3.48 1.79 16.82
C ILE A 371 -3.03 0.71 17.81
N VAL A 372 -2.80 1.08 19.05
CA VAL A 372 -2.30 0.15 20.09
C VAL A 372 -3.41 -0.46 20.94
N GLY A 373 -4.60 0.18 20.96
CA GLY A 373 -5.68 -0.22 21.84
C GLY A 373 -5.40 0.12 23.31
N ASP A 374 -6.33 -0.23 24.18
CA ASP A 374 -6.22 0.01 25.64
C ASP A 374 -6.17 -1.29 26.46
N GLY A 375 -6.19 -2.43 25.80
CA GLY A 375 -6.21 -3.75 26.43
C GLY A 375 -7.54 -4.12 27.12
N ALA A 376 -8.58 -3.31 26.95
CA ALA A 376 -9.90 -3.51 27.54
C ALA A 376 -11.03 -3.45 26.50
N GLY A 377 -11.59 -2.28 26.24
CA GLY A 377 -12.69 -2.07 25.28
C GLY A 377 -12.20 -1.82 23.85
N ASN A 378 -10.90 -1.65 23.65
CA ASN A 378 -10.28 -1.44 22.33
C ASN A 378 -9.08 -2.35 22.17
N LEU A 379 -9.13 -3.21 21.17
CA LEU A 379 -7.99 -4.01 20.74
C LEU A 379 -7.01 -3.15 19.93
N GLY A 380 -5.74 -3.55 19.92
CA GLY A 380 -4.77 -3.04 18.98
C GLY A 380 -5.15 -3.38 17.54
N ASP A 381 -4.36 -2.90 16.58
CA ASP A 381 -4.65 -3.12 15.16
C ASP A 381 -4.76 -4.61 14.82
N GLN A 382 -5.95 -5.03 14.38
CA GLN A 382 -6.26 -6.42 14.02
C GLN A 382 -5.94 -6.73 12.54
N THR A 383 -5.64 -5.71 11.75
CA THR A 383 -5.35 -5.84 10.32
C THR A 383 -3.84 -5.87 10.05
N LEU A 384 -3.12 -4.89 10.57
CA LEU A 384 -1.65 -4.86 10.53
C LEU A 384 -1.13 -4.77 11.97
N PRO A 385 -0.64 -5.87 12.53
CA PRO A 385 -0.27 -5.96 13.94
C PRO A 385 0.87 -4.99 14.28
N ASN A 386 0.88 -4.49 15.51
CA ASN A 386 1.91 -3.60 16.00
C ASN A 386 3.26 -4.33 16.15
N SER A 387 3.23 -5.60 16.55
CA SER A 387 4.37 -6.51 16.60
C SER A 387 3.92 -7.94 16.40
N VAL A 388 4.82 -8.82 15.97
CA VAL A 388 4.52 -10.24 15.73
C VAL A 388 5.55 -11.11 16.42
N GLU A 389 5.10 -12.00 17.30
CA GLU A 389 5.96 -12.95 17.98
C GLU A 389 6.67 -13.86 16.96
N GLY A 390 7.97 -14.07 17.14
CA GLY A 390 8.80 -14.84 16.21
C GLY A 390 9.23 -14.09 14.92
N PHE A 391 8.70 -12.87 14.68
CA PHE A 391 9.04 -12.04 13.52
C PHE A 391 9.45 -10.62 13.96
N PRO A 392 10.68 -10.43 14.45
CA PRO A 392 11.11 -9.20 15.12
C PRO A 392 11.13 -7.94 14.23
N LEU A 393 11.07 -8.09 12.93
CA LEU A 393 11.01 -6.98 11.98
C LEU A 393 9.58 -6.71 11.47
N SER A 394 8.58 -7.44 11.97
CA SER A 394 7.22 -7.39 11.45
C SER A 394 6.28 -6.63 12.39
N GLY A 395 5.58 -5.66 11.81
CA GLY A 395 4.62 -4.82 12.51
C GLY A 395 4.89 -3.33 12.41
N THR A 396 4.07 -2.54 13.08
CA THR A 396 4.20 -1.08 13.12
C THR A 396 5.35 -0.63 14.01
N GLU A 397 5.57 -1.28 15.16
CA GLU A 397 6.64 -0.92 16.11
C GLU A 397 8.04 -1.11 15.50
N PRO A 398 8.39 -2.22 14.82
CA PRO A 398 9.66 -2.31 14.12
C PRO A 398 9.84 -1.21 13.05
N LEU A 399 8.76 -0.84 12.37
CA LEU A 399 8.80 0.25 11.38
C LEU A 399 9.04 1.61 12.06
N ILE A 400 8.39 1.89 13.19
CA ILE A 400 8.63 3.09 14.01
C ILE A 400 10.11 3.15 14.42
N ALA A 401 10.67 2.04 14.87
CA ALA A 401 12.09 1.96 15.24
C ALA A 401 13.01 2.23 14.04
N SER A 402 12.73 1.64 12.87
CA SER A 402 13.54 1.86 11.66
C SER A 402 13.47 3.29 11.13
N LEU A 403 12.33 3.97 11.34
CA LEU A 403 12.13 5.40 11.04
C LEU A 403 12.72 6.33 12.10
N ALA A 404 13.24 5.80 13.21
CA ALA A 404 13.77 6.54 14.36
C ALA A 404 12.75 7.54 14.93
N LEU A 405 11.46 7.18 15.00
CA LEU A 405 10.39 8.06 15.48
C LEU A 405 10.26 7.95 17.01
N GLY A 406 10.30 9.12 17.68
CA GLY A 406 9.95 9.22 19.08
C GLY A 406 8.44 9.17 19.31
N CYS A 407 8.04 8.80 20.53
CA CYS A 407 6.63 8.85 20.94
C CYS A 407 6.15 10.30 21.04
N VAL A 408 4.88 10.52 20.65
CA VAL A 408 4.20 11.82 20.72
C VAL A 408 2.82 11.66 21.34
N ASP A 409 2.56 12.35 22.45
CA ASP A 409 1.27 12.41 23.14
C ASP A 409 0.76 13.85 23.36
N THR A 410 1.58 14.84 23.00
CA THR A 410 1.28 16.27 23.05
C THR A 410 1.71 16.95 21.76
N THR A 411 1.23 18.15 21.51
CA THR A 411 1.62 18.91 20.30
C THR A 411 3.13 19.07 20.21
N THR A 412 3.74 18.49 19.17
CA THR A 412 5.19 18.34 19.03
C THR A 412 5.65 18.76 17.62
N PRO A 413 6.64 19.66 17.51
CA PRO A 413 7.30 19.95 16.23
C PRO A 413 8.14 18.78 15.73
N GLY A 414 8.18 18.60 14.41
CA GLY A 414 9.00 17.59 13.74
C GLY A 414 8.30 16.25 13.56
N SER A 415 9.10 15.19 13.57
CA SER A 415 8.66 13.81 13.34
C SER A 415 8.25 13.13 14.64
N GLY A 416 7.35 12.13 14.55
CA GLY A 416 7.00 11.29 15.68
C GLY A 416 5.92 10.28 15.39
N ALA A 417 5.76 9.33 16.29
CA ALA A 417 4.73 8.30 16.30
C ALA A 417 3.69 8.59 17.38
N VAL A 418 2.42 8.67 16.99
CA VAL A 418 1.28 8.84 17.89
C VAL A 418 0.59 7.49 18.03
N ARG A 419 0.51 6.97 19.27
CA ARG A 419 -0.14 5.70 19.59
C ARG A 419 -1.55 5.94 20.06
N PHE A 420 -2.52 5.48 19.29
CA PHE A 420 -3.94 5.60 19.61
C PHE A 420 -4.39 4.42 20.46
N SER A 421 -4.84 4.73 21.68
CA SER A 421 -5.49 3.74 22.58
C SER A 421 -6.94 3.47 22.21
N LYS A 422 -7.52 4.29 21.33
CA LYS A 422 -8.89 4.24 20.86
C LYS A 422 -8.96 4.20 19.34
N GLY A 423 -10.08 3.64 18.83
CA GLY A 423 -10.26 3.48 17.39
C GLY A 423 -9.71 2.15 16.85
N HIS A 424 -9.64 2.03 15.54
CA HIS A 424 -9.28 0.82 14.83
C HIS A 424 -8.48 1.13 13.56
N HIS A 425 -7.99 0.10 12.88
CA HIS A 425 -7.16 0.20 11.66
C HIS A 425 -7.63 1.24 10.65
N SER A 426 -8.93 1.31 10.40
CA SER A 426 -9.52 2.18 9.38
C SER A 426 -10.11 3.49 9.95
N SER A 427 -9.79 3.88 11.19
CA SER A 427 -10.41 5.05 11.85
C SER A 427 -10.24 6.36 11.09
N ILE A 428 -9.21 6.56 10.30
CA ILE A 428 -9.10 7.78 9.48
C ILE A 428 -10.26 7.93 8.46
N VAL A 429 -10.86 6.82 8.02
CA VAL A 429 -11.95 6.78 7.03
C VAL A 429 -13.29 6.33 7.59
N SER A 430 -13.32 5.73 8.78
CA SER A 430 -14.53 5.17 9.38
C SER A 430 -14.63 5.53 10.86
N PRO A 431 -15.64 6.33 11.25
CA PRO A 431 -15.89 6.70 12.65
C PRO A 431 -16.70 5.64 13.42
N GLY A 432 -17.13 4.56 12.75
CA GLY A 432 -17.95 3.51 13.37
C GLY A 432 -17.15 2.60 14.26
N GLU A 433 -17.81 1.96 15.21
CA GLU A 433 -17.24 0.86 15.99
C GLU A 433 -17.10 -0.41 15.14
N VAL A 434 -16.17 -1.25 15.51
CA VAL A 434 -15.92 -2.56 14.91
C VAL A 434 -15.73 -3.60 16.01
N ASP A 435 -15.68 -4.89 15.66
CA ASP A 435 -15.41 -5.94 16.63
C ASP A 435 -14.10 -5.66 17.38
N GLY A 436 -14.17 -5.71 18.71
CA GLY A 436 -13.05 -5.39 19.59
C GLY A 436 -12.79 -3.88 19.80
N VAL A 437 -13.65 -2.99 19.28
CA VAL A 437 -13.62 -1.54 19.52
C VAL A 437 -15.05 -1.06 19.79
N THR A 438 -15.46 -1.07 21.07
CA THR A 438 -16.87 -0.97 21.47
C THR A 438 -17.12 -0.01 22.64
N ASP A 439 -16.21 0.93 22.90
CA ASP A 439 -16.29 1.87 24.03
C ASP A 439 -16.89 3.24 23.67
N GLY A 440 -17.37 3.42 22.44
CA GLY A 440 -17.97 4.67 21.96
C GLY A 440 -16.96 5.73 21.54
N MET A 441 -15.64 5.45 21.55
CA MET A 441 -14.60 6.44 21.26
C MET A 441 -14.08 6.40 19.82
N ALA A 442 -14.55 5.49 18.97
CA ALA A 442 -14.09 5.34 17.58
C ALA A 442 -14.21 6.64 16.77
N ALA A 443 -15.36 7.35 16.91
CA ALA A 443 -15.56 8.64 16.22
C ALA A 443 -14.60 9.74 16.72
N ALA A 444 -14.28 9.77 18.01
CA ALA A 444 -13.32 10.71 18.57
C ALA A 444 -11.91 10.44 18.05
N ALA A 445 -11.51 9.16 17.95
CA ALA A 445 -10.24 8.76 17.34
C ALA A 445 -10.16 9.17 15.86
N THR A 446 -11.26 8.98 15.08
CA THR A 446 -11.34 9.45 13.69
C THR A 446 -11.09 10.96 13.56
N VAL A 447 -11.77 11.75 14.38
CA VAL A 447 -11.62 13.22 14.36
C VAL A 447 -10.18 13.63 14.70
N GLU A 448 -9.58 13.00 15.70
CA GLU A 448 -8.22 13.30 16.11
C GLU A 448 -7.20 12.90 15.02
N ILE A 449 -7.30 11.70 14.45
CA ILE A 449 -6.41 11.26 13.35
C ILE A 449 -6.51 12.22 12.16
N GLN A 450 -7.73 12.54 11.71
CA GLN A 450 -7.94 13.46 10.58
C GLN A 450 -7.40 14.87 10.89
N SER A 451 -7.56 15.34 12.11
CA SER A 451 -7.04 16.65 12.56
C SER A 451 -5.52 16.67 12.55
N GLN A 452 -4.89 15.59 13.02
CA GLN A 452 -3.42 15.48 13.05
C GLN A 452 -2.82 15.46 11.64
N VAL A 453 -3.32 14.61 10.73
CA VAL A 453 -2.76 14.50 9.37
C VAL A 453 -2.95 15.78 8.57
N ALA A 454 -4.11 16.45 8.68
CA ALA A 454 -4.37 17.70 8.00
C ALA A 454 -3.57 18.86 8.62
N GLY A 455 -3.46 18.90 9.95
CA GLY A 455 -2.64 19.85 10.70
C GLY A 455 -1.15 19.74 10.38
N PHE A 456 -0.65 18.51 10.27
CA PHE A 456 0.73 18.22 9.90
C PHE A 456 1.06 18.71 8.48
N ALA A 457 0.20 18.41 7.50
CA ALA A 457 0.36 18.91 6.13
C ALA A 457 0.31 20.46 6.07
N LYS A 458 -0.65 21.07 6.78
CA LYS A 458 -0.77 22.54 6.86
C LYS A 458 0.47 23.17 7.45
N SER A 459 0.91 22.71 8.61
CA SER A 459 2.07 23.28 9.35
C SER A 459 3.36 23.12 8.56
N THR A 460 3.54 21.99 7.87
CA THR A 460 4.64 21.78 6.93
C THR A 460 4.61 22.80 5.78
N GLY A 461 3.45 23.04 5.20
CA GLY A 461 3.26 24.06 4.16
C GLY A 461 3.57 25.49 4.64
N LEU A 462 3.56 25.72 5.96
CA LEU A 462 3.97 26.99 6.61
C LEU A 462 5.45 27.00 7.02
N GLY A 463 6.20 25.94 6.76
CA GLY A 463 7.65 25.86 6.98
C GLY A 463 8.06 25.14 8.26
N GLN A 464 7.13 24.67 9.09
CA GLN A 464 7.44 23.95 10.33
C GLN A 464 6.45 22.80 10.52
N ALA A 465 6.85 21.58 10.17
CA ALA A 465 6.05 20.39 10.45
C ALA A 465 5.76 20.30 11.96
N THR A 466 4.50 20.12 12.32
CA THR A 466 4.05 20.03 13.72
C THR A 466 2.92 19.01 13.81
N ILE A 467 3.09 18.00 14.63
CA ILE A 467 2.03 17.05 15.01
C ILE A 467 1.19 17.76 16.08
N VAL A 468 -0.05 18.10 15.74
CA VAL A 468 -0.95 18.84 16.62
C VAL A 468 -1.90 17.87 17.30
N VAL A 469 -1.75 17.67 18.60
CA VAL A 469 -2.66 16.86 19.41
C VAL A 469 -3.77 17.77 19.95
N THR A 470 -5.02 17.42 19.61
CA THR A 470 -6.21 18.17 20.03
C THR A 470 -7.06 17.41 21.04
N ASN A 471 -6.94 16.07 21.07
CA ASN A 471 -7.65 15.21 22.01
C ASN A 471 -6.73 14.09 22.52
N SER A 472 -6.17 14.27 23.72
CA SER A 472 -5.31 13.27 24.36
C SER A 472 -6.06 12.06 24.92
N ASP A 473 -7.40 12.09 25.04
CA ASP A 473 -8.19 11.00 25.62
C ASP A 473 -8.22 9.75 24.74
N VAL A 474 -7.87 9.90 23.45
CA VAL A 474 -7.79 8.81 22.48
C VAL A 474 -6.36 8.32 22.23
N ILE A 475 -5.37 8.92 22.91
CA ILE A 475 -3.95 8.68 22.70
C ILE A 475 -3.33 8.04 23.95
N GLN A 476 -2.40 7.11 23.75
CA GLN A 476 -1.58 6.55 24.81
C GLN A 476 -0.50 7.55 25.23
N SER A 477 -0.34 7.76 26.53
CA SER A 477 0.74 8.60 27.07
C SER A 477 2.11 8.01 26.78
N CYS A 478 3.07 8.85 26.48
CA CYS A 478 4.49 8.50 26.37
C CYS A 478 5.08 8.35 27.78
N ASN A 479 5.42 7.15 28.17
CA ASN A 479 6.05 6.85 29.47
C ASN A 479 7.58 6.83 29.36
#